data_c37f685aa19b236db00d92555b622921
#
_entry.id   c37f685aa19b236db00d92555b622921
#
_cell.length_a   1.000
_cell.length_b   1.000
_cell.length_c   1.000
_cell.angle_alpha   90.00
_cell.angle_beta   90.00
_cell.angle_gamma   90.00
#
_symmetry.space_group_name_H-M   'P 1'
#
loop_
_entity.id
_entity.type
_entity.pdbx_description
1 polymer ?
#
loop_
_entity_poly.entity_id
_entity_poly.type
_entity_poly.pdbx_seq_one_letter_code
_entity_poly.pdbx_strand_id
1 'polypeptide(L)'
;MVRYTPSVTEIVPGITADPSHAFGKPVIAGTRVPAATVLGLLAAGRPEPEILAEYDLTTEQIRAVLRYAAWLASQQSLRAS
;
A
#
# COMPACT_ATOMS: atom_id res chain seq x y z
N MET A 1 -3.61 -30.89 13.74
CA MET A 1 -2.57 -30.22 13.77
C MET A 1 -2.72 -28.89 13.17
N VAL A 2 -2.27 -27.93 13.80
CA VAL A 2 -2.42 -26.68 13.31
C VAL A 2 -1.37 -26.33 12.39
N ARG A 3 -1.66 -25.84 11.24
CA ARG A 3 -0.73 -25.59 10.39
C ARG A 3 -0.57 -24.14 10.42
N TYR A 4 0.50 -23.60 10.68
CA TYR A 4 0.74 -22.22 10.65
C TYR A 4 0.73 -21.72 9.25
N THR A 5 -0.09 -20.75 8.98
CA THR A 5 -0.09 -20.16 7.70
C THR A 5 0.17 -18.71 7.93
N PRO A 6 1.19 -18.15 7.36
CA PRO A 6 1.47 -16.76 7.57
C PRO A 6 0.28 -15.97 7.13
N SER A 7 -0.20 -15.11 7.98
CA SER A 7 -1.35 -14.40 7.63
C SER A 7 -1.01 -13.20 6.85
N VAL A 8 -1.61 -13.03 5.72
CA VAL A 8 -1.51 -11.83 4.97
C VAL A 8 -2.62 -10.95 5.47
N THR A 9 -2.29 -9.78 5.97
CA THR A 9 -3.27 -8.88 6.51
C THR A 9 -3.64 -7.86 5.45
N GLU A 10 -4.92 -7.74 5.18
CA GLU A 10 -5.37 -6.68 4.30
C GLU A 10 -5.59 -5.45 5.16
N ILE A 11 -4.79 -4.42 4.97
CA ILE A 11 -4.86 -3.22 5.80
C ILE A 11 -6.04 -2.37 5.37
N VAL A 12 -6.15 -2.14 4.09
CA VAL A 12 -7.32 -1.52 3.48
C VAL A 12 -7.51 -2.28 2.19
N PRO A 13 -8.66 -2.21 1.55
CA PRO A 13 -8.87 -2.95 0.31
C PRO A 13 -7.77 -2.63 -0.70
N GLY A 14 -7.09 -3.66 -1.13
CA GLY A 14 -6.01 -3.53 -2.13
C GLY A 14 -4.62 -3.34 -1.60
N ILE A 15 -4.44 -3.23 -0.27
CA ILE A 15 -3.11 -3.08 0.33
C ILE A 15 -2.95 -4.15 1.39
N THR A 16 -1.91 -4.95 1.26
CA THR A 16 -1.69 -6.07 2.17
C THR A 16 -0.31 -6.00 2.79
N ALA A 17 -0.16 -6.64 3.91
CA ALA A 17 1.13 -6.81 4.56
C ALA A 17 1.30 -8.26 4.90
N ASP A 18 2.45 -8.82 4.58
CA ASP A 18 2.76 -10.23 4.81
C ASP A 18 4.08 -10.25 5.57
N PRO A 19 4.11 -10.77 6.77
CA PRO A 19 5.33 -10.79 7.56
C PRO A 19 6.48 -11.50 6.88
N SER A 20 6.19 -12.43 5.98
CA SER A 20 7.25 -13.17 5.32
C SER A 20 7.64 -12.52 4.00
N HIS A 21 7.16 -11.33 3.70
CA HIS A 21 7.41 -10.75 2.43
C HIS A 21 7.67 -9.26 2.61
N ALA A 22 8.69 -8.76 2.00
CA ALA A 22 9.04 -7.34 2.05
C ALA A 22 9.15 -6.84 3.49
N PHE A 23 9.58 -7.73 4.39
CA PHE A 23 9.75 -7.40 5.81
C PHE A 23 8.44 -6.91 6.43
N GLY A 24 7.32 -7.38 5.93
CA GLY A 24 6.03 -6.98 6.48
C GLY A 24 5.55 -5.61 6.03
N LYS A 25 6.25 -4.98 5.09
CA LYS A 25 5.81 -3.67 4.64
C LYS A 25 4.57 -3.76 3.81
N PRO A 26 3.68 -2.79 3.89
CA PRO A 26 2.47 -2.79 3.07
C PRO A 26 2.81 -2.71 1.59
N VAL A 27 2.21 -3.57 0.81
CA VAL A 27 2.39 -3.60 -0.64
C VAL A 27 1.03 -3.59 -1.32
N ILE A 28 1.02 -3.23 -2.58
CA ILE A 28 -0.20 -3.34 -3.38
C ILE A 28 -0.49 -4.82 -3.55
N ALA A 29 -1.71 -5.23 -3.24
CA ALA A 29 -2.10 -6.62 -3.27
C ALA A 29 -1.76 -7.26 -4.60
N GLY A 30 -1.19 -8.43 -4.55
CA GLY A 30 -0.81 -9.18 -5.74
C GLY A 30 0.48 -8.71 -6.39
N THR A 31 1.17 -7.76 -5.79
CA THR A 31 2.42 -7.26 -6.35
C THR A 31 3.47 -7.22 -5.26
N ARG A 32 4.69 -6.85 -5.64
CA ARG A 32 5.73 -6.60 -4.67
C ARG A 32 6.01 -5.11 -4.54
N VAL A 33 5.12 -4.28 -5.05
CA VAL A 33 5.32 -2.84 -5.06
C VAL A 33 4.88 -2.26 -3.72
N PRO A 34 5.78 -1.68 -2.95
CA PRO A 34 5.39 -1.09 -1.68
C PRO A 34 4.49 0.12 -1.88
N ALA A 35 3.47 0.22 -1.07
CA ALA A 35 2.58 1.37 -1.14
C ALA A 35 3.34 2.66 -0.91
N ALA A 36 4.33 2.63 -0.01
CA ALA A 36 5.11 3.83 0.29
C ALA A 36 5.88 4.34 -0.93
N THR A 37 6.34 3.43 -1.79
CA THR A 37 7.04 3.83 -2.99
C THR A 37 6.14 4.65 -3.89
N VAL A 38 4.93 4.16 -4.11
CA VAL A 38 3.99 4.85 -4.97
C VAL A 38 3.55 6.16 -4.34
N LEU A 39 3.31 6.16 -3.03
CA LEU A 39 2.96 7.41 -2.35
C LEU A 39 4.06 8.45 -2.49
N GLY A 40 5.30 8.01 -2.36
CA GLY A 40 6.42 8.94 -2.50
C GLY A 40 6.49 9.55 -3.89
N LEU A 41 6.21 8.76 -4.92
CA LEU A 41 6.22 9.27 -6.28
C LEU A 41 5.08 10.25 -6.52
N LEU A 42 3.90 9.93 -5.99
CA LEU A 42 2.78 10.84 -6.11
C LEU A 42 3.06 12.14 -5.37
N ALA A 43 3.65 12.04 -4.19
CA ALA A 43 3.98 13.22 -3.40
C ALA A 43 5.03 14.08 -4.08
N ALA A 44 5.89 13.45 -4.87
CA ALA A 44 6.92 14.18 -5.60
C ALA A 44 6.39 14.81 -6.89
N GLY A 45 5.12 14.57 -7.18
CA GLY A 45 4.50 15.17 -8.36
C GLY A 45 4.66 14.37 -9.64
N ARG A 46 5.08 13.09 -9.54
CA ARG A 46 5.18 12.28 -10.74
C ARG A 46 3.79 12.10 -11.32
N PRO A 47 3.61 12.26 -12.61
CA PRO A 47 2.30 12.08 -13.22
C PRO A 47 1.83 10.64 -13.05
N GLU A 48 0.57 10.47 -12.72
CA GLU A 48 0.02 9.16 -12.50
C GLU A 48 0.22 8.22 -13.68
N PRO A 49 0.01 8.64 -14.93
CA PRO A 49 0.21 7.74 -16.05
C PRO A 49 1.63 7.17 -16.12
N GLU A 50 2.63 7.95 -15.70
CA GLU A 50 3.99 7.44 -15.69
C GLU A 50 4.18 6.36 -14.64
N ILE A 51 3.56 6.56 -13.47
CA ILE A 51 3.65 5.58 -12.40
C ILE A 51 2.96 4.29 -12.82
N LEU A 52 1.80 4.40 -13.45
CA LEU A 52 1.08 3.23 -13.91
C LEU A 52 1.93 2.43 -14.90
N ALA A 53 2.58 3.12 -15.81
CA ALA A 53 3.37 2.44 -16.82
C ALA A 53 4.63 1.82 -16.22
N GLU A 54 5.27 2.55 -15.33
CA GLU A 54 6.54 2.10 -14.77
C GLU A 54 6.37 0.84 -13.91
N TYR A 55 5.30 0.75 -13.15
CA TYR A 55 5.08 -0.36 -12.25
C TYR A 55 3.99 -1.31 -12.72
N ASP A 56 3.47 -1.09 -13.91
CA ASP A 56 2.43 -1.93 -14.49
C ASP A 56 1.22 -1.99 -13.57
N LEU A 57 0.76 -0.83 -13.16
CA LEU A 57 -0.36 -0.73 -12.23
C LEU A 57 -1.59 -0.19 -12.94
N THR A 58 -2.71 -0.35 -12.27
CA THR A 58 -3.98 0.19 -12.76
C THR A 58 -4.39 1.38 -11.91
N THR A 59 -5.33 2.13 -12.42
CA THR A 59 -5.88 3.25 -11.68
C THR A 59 -6.47 2.80 -10.36
N GLU A 60 -7.10 1.63 -10.34
CA GLU A 60 -7.68 1.11 -9.11
C GLU A 60 -6.60 0.81 -8.07
N GLN A 61 -5.44 0.37 -8.51
CA GLN A 61 -4.34 0.11 -7.60
C GLN A 61 -3.79 1.41 -7.03
N ILE A 62 -3.77 2.47 -7.82
CA ILE A 62 -3.39 3.79 -7.30
C ILE A 62 -4.40 4.25 -6.26
N ARG A 63 -5.68 4.00 -6.50
CA ARG A 63 -6.69 4.36 -5.51
C ARG A 63 -6.51 3.61 -4.21
N ALA A 64 -6.10 2.34 -4.30
CA ALA A 64 -5.82 1.56 -3.10
C ALA A 64 -4.69 2.20 -2.29
N VAL A 65 -3.66 2.68 -2.98
CA VAL A 65 -2.55 3.35 -2.32
C VAL A 65 -3.03 4.63 -1.64
N LEU A 66 -3.89 5.38 -2.29
CA LEU A 66 -4.42 6.61 -1.70
C LEU A 66 -5.34 6.29 -0.51
N ARG A 67 -6.07 5.19 -0.60
CA ARG A 67 -6.92 4.73 0.48
C ARG A 67 -6.06 4.39 1.70
N TYR A 68 -4.92 3.78 1.44
CA TYR A 68 -3.97 3.45 2.49
C TYR A 68 -3.43 4.73 3.14
N ALA A 69 -3.12 5.75 2.33
CA ALA A 69 -2.64 7.01 2.86
C ALA A 69 -3.70 7.67 3.75
N ALA A 70 -4.95 7.61 3.34
CA ALA A 70 -6.03 8.16 4.13
C ALA A 70 -6.18 7.41 5.45
N TRP A 71 -6.04 6.09 5.40
CA TRP A 71 -6.11 5.27 6.61
C TRP A 71 -4.97 5.63 7.56
N LEU A 72 -3.76 5.79 7.04
CA LEU A 72 -2.63 6.18 7.86
C LEU A 72 -2.86 7.53 8.52
N ALA A 73 -3.36 8.47 7.76
CA ALA A 73 -3.62 9.79 8.30
C ALA A 73 -4.64 9.74 9.42
N SER A 74 -5.64 8.88 9.29
CA SER A 74 -6.63 8.76 10.34
C SER A 74 -6.07 8.11 11.59
N GLN A 75 -5.07 7.23 11.44
CA GLN A 75 -4.44 6.61 12.59
C GLN A 75 -3.59 7.60 13.37
N GLN A 76 -3.13 8.63 12.72
CA GLN A 76 -2.30 9.58 13.38
C GLN A 76 -3.06 10.78 13.81
N SER A 77 -4.25 10.60 14.27
CA SER A 77 -5.04 11.65 14.60
C SER A 77 -4.39 12.52 15.61
N LEU A 78 -4.31 13.74 15.33
CA LEU A 78 -3.67 14.51 16.15
C LEU A 78 -4.47 14.92 17.14
N ARG A 79 -4.30 14.89 18.19
CA ARG A 79 -4.98 15.14 19.09
C ARG A 79 -4.80 16.39 19.26
N ALA A 80 -4.69 17.08 18.95
CA ALA A 80 -4.52 18.10 19.07
C ALA A 80 -5.20 18.78 19.07
N SER A 81 -5.40 18.54 19.02
CA SER A 81 -5.93 19.06 18.91
C SER A 81 -6.11 19.70 19.28
#